data_46484dcb842ea292973b5e12a07ef8cc
#
_entry.id   46484dcb842ea292973b5e12a07ef8cc
#
_cell.length_a   1.000
_cell.length_b   1.000
_cell.length_c   1.000
_cell.angle_alpha   90.00
_cell.angle_beta   90.00
_cell.angle_gamma   90.00
#
_symmetry.space_group_name_H-M   'P 1'
#
loop_
_entity.id
_entity.type
_entity.pdbx_description
1 polymer ?
#
loop_
_entity_poly.entity_id
_entity_poly.type
_entity_poly.pdbx_seq_one_letter_code
_entity_poly.pdbx_strand_id
1 'polypeptide(L)'
;MFDILPPLNSLRAFEAAGRHLSFTRAAVELGVTQGAVSYQIRQLESRLGVKLFERRIRQVALTAQGERLLTVTHRAFLDLSGEIGALIAPRDDKTLTVAVSTYVTTRWLSRHLNELLHHQPEMKLNLQHSVNAPDFKIDNVDFVIWWGKVPWPGFQARLLLQMPMIPVCSPKLLEGADPIHKPSDLSRHVLLRDQKNVDLWPEWLKKVGVPEDAVGPGQTISDPNVRIQAAIDGQGVVLADDLVSDERASGKLVAPFDIALDGYGYYLMWPRDKPERSVSLAFAEWLAGLRP
;
A
#
# COMPACT_ATOMS: atom_id res chain seq x y z
N MET A 1 20.63 4.11 -14.94
CA MET A 1 19.49 4.60 -14.17
C MET A 1 19.92 5.44 -12.95
N PHE A 2 21.06 5.16 -12.31
CA PHE A 2 21.52 5.87 -11.10
C PHE A 2 22.63 6.89 -11.32
N ASP A 3 22.94 7.26 -12.57
CA ASP A 3 24.04 8.20 -12.91
C ASP A 3 23.87 9.61 -12.34
N ILE A 4 22.63 9.98 -11.96
CA ILE A 4 22.32 11.28 -11.35
C ILE A 4 22.61 11.30 -9.84
N LEU A 5 22.75 10.13 -9.20
CA LEU A 5 22.97 10.08 -7.75
C LEU A 5 24.35 10.60 -7.38
N PRO A 6 24.45 11.49 -6.37
CA PRO A 6 25.71 11.87 -5.78
C PRO A 6 26.37 10.70 -5.02
N PRO A 7 27.67 10.80 -4.66
CA PRO A 7 28.30 9.80 -3.81
C PRO A 7 27.54 9.62 -2.49
N LEU A 8 27.32 8.36 -2.08
CA LEU A 8 26.55 8.05 -0.86
C LEU A 8 27.12 8.70 0.40
N ASN A 9 28.46 8.85 0.49
CA ASN A 9 29.09 9.53 1.62
C ASN A 9 28.71 11.01 1.71
N SER A 10 28.53 11.67 0.56
CA SER A 10 28.05 13.06 0.54
C SER A 10 26.60 13.17 0.99
N LEU A 11 25.75 12.21 0.60
CA LEU A 11 24.36 12.13 1.06
C LEU A 11 24.27 11.78 2.55
N ARG A 12 25.11 10.86 3.07
CA ARG A 12 25.19 10.55 4.51
C ARG A 12 25.60 11.77 5.33
N ALA A 13 26.63 12.49 4.88
CA ALA A 13 27.09 13.71 5.56
C ALA A 13 26.01 14.79 5.57
N PHE A 14 25.29 14.94 4.45
CA PHE A 14 24.18 15.89 4.33
C PHE A 14 23.00 15.52 5.24
N GLU A 15 22.58 14.26 5.26
CA GLU A 15 21.48 13.76 6.10
C GLU A 15 21.77 14.01 7.58
N ALA A 16 22.93 13.57 8.06
CA ALA A 16 23.31 13.76 9.45
C ALA A 16 23.39 15.24 9.82
N ALA A 17 23.99 16.08 8.96
CA ALA A 17 24.09 17.52 9.20
C ALA A 17 22.72 18.22 9.18
N GLY A 18 21.82 17.81 8.30
CA GLY A 18 20.46 18.33 8.20
C GLY A 18 19.60 17.97 9.39
N ARG A 19 19.65 16.73 9.85
CA ARG A 19 18.91 16.25 11.02
C ARG A 19 19.38 16.89 12.32
N HIS A 20 20.69 17.06 12.48
CA HIS A 20 21.26 17.72 13.65
C HIS A 20 21.26 19.26 13.59
N LEU A 21 21.08 19.84 12.42
CA LEU A 21 21.35 21.27 12.14
C LEU A 21 22.72 21.70 12.66
N SER A 22 23.72 20.80 12.58
CA SER A 22 25.05 20.98 13.16
C SER A 22 26.07 20.08 12.47
N PHE A 23 27.06 20.68 11.85
CA PHE A 23 28.16 19.94 11.23
C PHE A 23 29.06 19.23 12.26
N THR A 24 29.19 19.79 13.46
CA THR A 24 29.94 19.17 14.55
C THR A 24 29.26 17.92 15.07
N ARG A 25 27.95 17.98 15.33
CA ARG A 25 27.20 16.79 15.79
C ARG A 25 27.14 15.71 14.73
N ALA A 26 26.96 16.08 13.47
CA ALA A 26 27.04 15.14 12.35
C ALA A 26 28.43 14.46 12.26
N ALA A 27 29.47 15.19 12.47
CA ALA A 27 30.85 14.65 12.47
C ALA A 27 31.04 13.60 13.58
N VAL A 28 30.54 13.88 14.79
CA VAL A 28 30.59 12.94 15.92
C VAL A 28 29.82 11.68 15.59
N GLU A 29 28.59 11.79 15.07
CA GLU A 29 27.76 10.64 14.70
C GLU A 29 28.43 9.77 13.62
N LEU A 30 29.02 10.41 12.62
CA LEU A 30 29.63 9.69 11.49
C LEU A 30 31.06 9.20 11.77
N GLY A 31 31.63 9.51 12.92
CA GLY A 31 33.01 9.14 13.28
C GLY A 31 34.06 9.81 12.39
N VAL A 32 33.81 11.05 11.94
CA VAL A 32 34.73 11.81 11.05
C VAL A 32 34.97 13.22 11.60
N THR A 33 35.86 13.98 10.94
CA THR A 33 36.10 15.37 11.33
C THR A 33 35.00 16.30 10.78
N GLN A 34 34.71 17.43 11.46
CA GLN A 34 33.84 18.48 10.96
C GLN A 34 34.26 19.01 9.57
N GLY A 35 35.58 19.07 9.32
CA GLY A 35 36.13 19.46 8.00
C GLY A 35 35.73 18.49 6.90
N ALA A 36 35.71 17.17 7.20
CA ALA A 36 35.27 16.13 6.26
C ALA A 36 33.79 16.27 5.94
N VAL A 37 32.92 16.46 6.95
CA VAL A 37 31.49 16.71 6.74
C VAL A 37 31.29 17.96 5.86
N SER A 38 31.96 19.07 6.19
CA SER A 38 31.84 20.31 5.43
C SER A 38 32.33 20.15 3.99
N TYR A 39 33.35 19.33 3.76
CA TYR A 39 33.82 19.01 2.42
C TYR A 39 32.81 18.22 1.62
N GLN A 40 32.25 17.16 2.19
CA GLN A 40 31.23 16.32 1.55
C GLN A 40 29.97 17.13 1.17
N ILE A 41 29.53 18.02 2.04
CA ILE A 41 28.38 18.89 1.77
C ILE A 41 28.69 19.87 0.63
N ARG A 42 29.86 20.48 0.62
CA ARG A 42 30.28 21.36 -0.50
C ARG A 42 30.35 20.62 -1.84
N GLN A 43 30.86 19.39 -1.85
CA GLN A 43 30.88 18.53 -3.03
C GLN A 43 29.44 18.22 -3.53
N LEU A 44 28.54 17.92 -2.61
CA LEU A 44 27.12 17.67 -2.92
C LEU A 44 26.48 18.92 -3.53
N GLU A 45 26.60 20.07 -2.87
CA GLU A 45 26.06 21.36 -3.36
C GLU A 45 26.61 21.73 -4.73
N SER A 46 27.93 21.56 -4.93
CA SER A 46 28.61 21.83 -6.20
C SER A 46 28.07 20.94 -7.33
N ARG A 47 27.87 19.64 -7.05
CA ARG A 47 27.35 18.70 -8.05
C ARG A 47 25.89 18.96 -8.39
N LEU A 48 25.07 19.35 -7.42
CA LEU A 48 23.66 19.66 -7.60
C LEU A 48 23.41 21.07 -8.14
N GLY A 49 24.42 21.96 -8.08
CA GLY A 49 24.30 23.36 -8.50
C GLY A 49 23.40 24.20 -7.59
N VAL A 50 23.04 23.70 -6.39
CA VAL A 50 22.15 24.40 -5.44
C VAL A 50 22.73 24.39 -4.04
N LYS A 51 22.38 25.40 -3.23
CA LYS A 51 22.71 25.42 -1.81
C LYS A 51 21.66 24.64 -1.02
N LEU A 52 22.13 23.77 -0.14
CA LEU A 52 21.30 22.95 0.76
C LEU A 52 21.27 23.53 2.18
N PHE A 53 22.31 24.31 2.55
CA PHE A 53 22.38 24.97 3.84
C PHE A 53 22.55 26.48 3.69
N GLU A 54 21.91 27.22 4.60
CA GLU A 54 22.12 28.62 4.86
C GLU A 54 23.00 28.80 6.11
N ARG A 55 24.03 29.64 6.02
CA ARG A 55 24.84 30.04 7.17
C ARG A 55 24.19 31.26 7.83
N ARG A 56 23.57 31.08 8.97
CA ARG A 56 23.12 32.15 9.85
C ARG A 56 24.16 32.39 10.94
N ILE A 57 24.16 33.58 11.53
CA ILE A 57 25.07 33.89 12.63
C ILE A 57 24.84 32.87 13.77
N ARG A 58 25.85 32.01 14.01
CA ARG A 58 25.85 30.92 15.01
C ARG A 58 24.87 29.76 14.80
N GLN A 59 24.22 29.63 13.63
CA GLN A 59 23.30 28.54 13.33
C GLN A 59 23.45 28.04 11.90
N VAL A 60 23.23 26.74 11.73
CA VAL A 60 23.08 26.09 10.43
C VAL A 60 21.60 25.90 10.20
N ALA A 61 21.07 26.37 9.08
CA ALA A 61 19.70 26.15 8.66
C ALA A 61 19.68 25.50 7.29
N LEU A 62 18.64 24.77 6.98
CA LEU A 62 18.40 24.21 5.65
C LEU A 62 17.76 25.28 4.74
N THR A 63 18.08 25.21 3.46
CA THR A 63 17.29 25.89 2.42
C THR A 63 16.03 25.08 2.12
N ALA A 64 15.05 25.64 1.39
CA ALA A 64 13.88 24.90 0.95
C ALA A 64 14.24 23.64 0.12
N GLN A 65 15.30 23.71 -0.71
CA GLN A 65 15.84 22.57 -1.44
C GLN A 65 16.49 21.55 -0.48
N GLY A 66 17.18 22.02 0.56
CA GLY A 66 17.75 21.18 1.61
C GLY A 66 16.69 20.43 2.38
N GLU A 67 15.58 21.07 2.80
CA GLU A 67 14.48 20.41 3.51
C GLU A 67 13.84 19.29 2.66
N ARG A 68 13.56 19.57 1.38
CA ARG A 68 13.02 18.58 0.46
C ARG A 68 13.96 17.39 0.28
N LEU A 69 15.24 17.64 0.07
CA LEU A 69 16.22 16.56 -0.11
C LEU A 69 16.42 15.79 1.19
N LEU A 70 16.44 16.44 2.36
CA LEU A 70 16.55 15.77 3.65
C LEU A 70 15.43 14.77 3.89
N THR A 71 14.18 15.16 3.64
CA THR A 71 13.02 14.28 3.81
C THR A 71 13.18 12.98 3.01
N VAL A 72 13.56 13.08 1.74
CA VAL A 72 13.74 11.91 0.87
C VAL A 72 14.97 11.09 1.27
N THR A 73 16.09 11.73 1.55
CA THR A 73 17.35 11.04 1.89
C THR A 73 17.25 10.33 3.24
N HIS A 74 16.63 10.96 4.23
CA HIS A 74 16.41 10.37 5.54
C HIS A 74 15.56 9.10 5.45
N ARG A 75 14.44 9.15 4.71
CA ARG A 75 13.59 7.98 4.47
C ARG A 75 14.34 6.85 3.75
N ALA A 76 15.08 7.18 2.68
CA ALA A 76 15.86 6.20 1.94
C ALA A 76 16.91 5.50 2.80
N PHE A 77 17.59 6.23 3.70
CA PHE A 77 18.56 5.63 4.61
C PHE A 77 17.91 4.81 5.73
N LEU A 78 16.73 5.19 6.21
CA LEU A 78 15.96 4.36 7.13
C LEU A 78 15.56 3.04 6.48
N ASP A 79 15.04 3.09 5.24
CA ASP A 79 14.65 1.91 4.47
C ASP A 79 15.87 0.98 4.26
N LEU A 80 17.00 1.52 3.81
CA LEU A 80 18.26 0.77 3.65
C LEU A 80 18.75 0.17 4.97
N SER A 81 18.72 0.93 6.06
CA SER A 81 19.17 0.45 7.38
C SER A 81 18.26 -0.65 7.89
N GLY A 82 16.95 -0.56 7.66
CA GLY A 82 15.98 -1.59 7.99
C GLY A 82 16.28 -2.90 7.26
N GLU A 83 16.52 -2.83 5.96
CA GLU A 83 16.85 -4.00 5.14
C GLU A 83 18.19 -4.64 5.52
N ILE A 84 19.22 -3.82 5.72
CA ILE A 84 20.54 -4.32 6.18
C ILE A 84 20.38 -4.99 7.57
N GLY A 85 19.61 -4.38 8.47
CA GLY A 85 19.30 -4.96 9.78
C GLY A 85 18.60 -6.30 9.66
N ALA A 86 17.62 -6.43 8.78
CA ALA A 86 16.90 -7.67 8.50
C ALA A 86 17.79 -8.77 7.90
N LEU A 87 18.79 -8.38 7.07
CA LEU A 87 19.76 -9.31 6.52
C LEU A 87 20.76 -9.84 7.56
N ILE A 88 21.14 -9.00 8.55
CA ILE A 88 22.13 -9.31 9.58
C ILE A 88 21.50 -10.04 10.78
N ALA A 89 20.25 -9.71 11.12
CA ALA A 89 19.54 -10.34 12.20
C ALA A 89 19.22 -11.81 11.86
N PRO A 90 19.50 -12.78 12.77
CA PRO A 90 18.97 -14.12 12.60
C PRO A 90 17.45 -14.02 12.45
N ARG A 91 16.88 -14.59 11.39
CA ARG A 91 15.42 -14.66 11.24
C ARG A 91 14.88 -15.42 12.45
N ASP A 92 14.07 -14.73 13.26
CA ASP A 92 13.33 -15.38 14.34
C ASP A 92 12.30 -16.32 13.70
N ASP A 93 12.48 -17.62 13.89
CA ASP A 93 11.59 -18.65 13.33
C ASP A 93 10.14 -18.54 13.82
N LYS A 94 9.89 -17.75 14.85
CA LYS A 94 8.55 -17.45 15.37
C LYS A 94 7.92 -16.20 14.76
N THR A 95 8.68 -15.38 14.04
CA THR A 95 8.15 -14.17 13.41
C THR A 95 7.66 -14.48 11.99
N LEU A 96 6.43 -14.08 11.72
CA LEU A 96 5.77 -14.16 10.43
C LEU A 96 5.38 -12.76 9.96
N THR A 97 5.83 -12.37 8.77
CA THR A 97 5.48 -11.09 8.17
C THR A 97 4.51 -11.31 7.01
N VAL A 98 3.35 -10.68 7.08
CA VAL A 98 2.29 -10.78 6.07
C VAL A 98 1.96 -9.39 5.54
N ALA A 99 2.12 -9.20 4.23
CA ALA A 99 1.66 -7.98 3.58
C ALA A 99 0.19 -8.12 3.20
N VAL A 100 -0.61 -7.13 3.59
CA VAL A 100 -2.06 -7.13 3.38
C VAL A 100 -2.58 -5.70 3.34
N SER A 101 -3.64 -5.44 2.56
CA SER A 101 -4.27 -4.11 2.56
C SER A 101 -5.02 -3.83 3.86
N THR A 102 -5.11 -2.55 4.25
CA THR A 102 -5.92 -2.14 5.40
C THR A 102 -7.40 -2.51 5.22
N TYR A 103 -7.88 -2.51 3.98
CA TYR A 103 -9.26 -2.87 3.65
C TYR A 103 -9.61 -4.30 4.09
N VAL A 104 -8.79 -5.28 3.69
CA VAL A 104 -8.97 -6.69 4.09
C VAL A 104 -8.71 -6.90 5.57
N THR A 105 -7.69 -6.23 6.10
CA THR A 105 -7.35 -6.35 7.51
C THR A 105 -8.48 -5.91 8.40
N THR A 106 -9.07 -4.75 8.15
CA THR A 106 -10.11 -4.19 9.01
C THR A 106 -11.46 -4.88 8.87
N ARG A 107 -11.80 -5.36 7.66
CA ARG A 107 -13.12 -5.92 7.37
C ARG A 107 -13.22 -7.42 7.60
N TRP A 108 -12.11 -8.13 7.48
CA TRP A 108 -12.11 -9.59 7.59
C TRP A 108 -11.06 -10.12 8.56
N LEU A 109 -9.77 -9.88 8.34
CA LEU A 109 -8.70 -10.57 9.05
C LEU A 109 -8.69 -10.24 10.55
N SER A 110 -8.94 -9.00 10.94
CA SER A 110 -8.86 -8.56 12.35
C SER A 110 -9.81 -9.31 13.29
N ARG A 111 -10.96 -9.75 12.78
CA ARG A 111 -11.97 -10.51 13.56
C ARG A 111 -11.45 -11.87 14.02
N HIS A 112 -10.47 -12.42 13.30
CA HIS A 112 -9.92 -13.77 13.51
C HIS A 112 -8.55 -13.78 14.19
N LEU A 113 -7.88 -12.63 14.33
CA LEU A 113 -6.51 -12.58 14.88
C LEU A 113 -6.40 -13.10 16.31
N ASN A 114 -7.40 -12.86 17.14
CA ASN A 114 -7.39 -13.36 18.52
C ASN A 114 -7.38 -14.89 18.57
N GLU A 115 -8.13 -15.54 17.67
CA GLU A 115 -8.16 -17.00 17.58
C GLU A 115 -6.78 -17.55 17.19
N LEU A 116 -6.13 -16.94 16.18
CA LEU A 116 -4.77 -17.31 15.78
C LEU A 116 -3.80 -17.23 16.95
N LEU A 117 -3.78 -16.09 17.66
CA LEU A 117 -2.85 -15.88 18.76
C LEU A 117 -3.09 -16.82 19.96
N HIS A 118 -4.34 -17.28 20.17
CA HIS A 118 -4.64 -18.31 21.16
C HIS A 118 -4.11 -19.69 20.76
N HIS A 119 -4.22 -20.06 19.48
CA HIS A 119 -3.72 -21.34 18.97
C HIS A 119 -2.19 -21.37 18.78
N GLN A 120 -1.60 -20.20 18.56
CA GLN A 120 -0.17 -20.03 18.28
C GLN A 120 0.43 -18.92 19.17
N PRO A 121 0.51 -19.11 20.52
CA PRO A 121 0.88 -18.03 21.45
C PRO A 121 2.34 -17.55 21.29
N GLU A 122 3.18 -18.35 20.66
CA GLU A 122 4.58 -17.99 20.41
C GLU A 122 4.78 -17.28 19.06
N MET A 123 3.77 -17.28 18.18
CA MET A 123 3.84 -16.62 16.88
C MET A 123 3.86 -15.10 17.06
N LYS A 124 4.85 -14.46 16.46
CA LYS A 124 4.94 -13.01 16.34
C LYS A 124 4.45 -12.61 14.95
N LEU A 125 3.21 -12.20 14.84
CA LEU A 125 2.63 -11.77 13.57
C LEU A 125 2.90 -10.29 13.34
N ASN A 126 3.58 -9.98 12.22
CA ASN A 126 3.80 -8.64 11.72
C ASN A 126 2.94 -8.43 10.47
N LEU A 127 1.92 -7.58 10.58
CA LEU A 127 1.09 -7.19 9.43
C LEU A 127 1.64 -5.90 8.83
N GLN A 128 2.12 -5.98 7.59
CA GLN A 128 2.58 -4.83 6.83
C GLN A 128 1.48 -4.35 5.89
N HIS A 129 1.23 -3.05 5.92
CA HIS A 129 0.30 -2.46 4.96
C HIS A 129 0.96 -2.35 3.59
N SER A 130 0.31 -2.92 2.57
CA SER A 130 0.75 -2.80 1.18
C SER A 130 -0.40 -2.31 0.30
N VAL A 131 -0.14 -1.25 -0.46
CA VAL A 131 -1.05 -0.68 -1.47
C VAL A 131 -0.72 -1.21 -2.86
N ASN A 132 0.54 -1.57 -3.10
CA ASN A 132 1.01 -2.13 -4.36
C ASN A 132 1.32 -3.63 -4.19
N ALA A 133 1.38 -4.36 -5.30
CA ALA A 133 1.87 -5.73 -5.27
C ALA A 133 3.28 -5.75 -4.65
N PRO A 134 3.47 -6.42 -3.50
CA PRO A 134 4.75 -6.37 -2.79
C PRO A 134 5.81 -7.17 -3.55
N ASP A 135 7.03 -6.67 -3.50
CA ASP A 135 8.20 -7.44 -3.88
C ASP A 135 8.66 -8.28 -2.68
N PHE A 136 8.42 -9.58 -2.73
CA PHE A 136 8.77 -10.50 -1.63
C PHE A 136 10.25 -10.48 -1.24
N LYS A 137 11.14 -10.09 -2.16
CA LYS A 137 12.58 -10.02 -1.89
C LYS A 137 12.95 -8.71 -1.19
N ILE A 138 12.35 -7.61 -1.63
CA ILE A 138 12.63 -6.27 -1.10
C ILE A 138 11.89 -6.07 0.23
N ASP A 139 10.63 -6.47 0.30
CA ASP A 139 9.77 -6.18 1.45
C ASP A 139 9.92 -7.22 2.58
N ASN A 140 10.75 -8.25 2.37
CA ASN A 140 11.04 -9.32 3.35
C ASN A 140 9.79 -9.95 3.98
N VAL A 141 8.73 -10.12 3.17
CA VAL A 141 7.45 -10.68 3.61
C VAL A 141 7.41 -12.20 3.42
N ASP A 142 6.70 -12.88 4.31
CA ASP A 142 6.48 -14.32 4.23
C ASP A 142 5.32 -14.64 3.32
N PHE A 143 4.24 -13.91 3.47
CA PHE A 143 3.03 -14.05 2.69
C PHE A 143 2.49 -12.70 2.28
N VAL A 144 1.69 -12.73 1.24
CA VAL A 144 0.88 -11.60 0.81
C VAL A 144 -0.57 -12.06 0.72
N ILE A 145 -1.48 -11.31 1.30
CA ILE A 145 -2.91 -11.46 1.02
C ILE A 145 -3.26 -10.46 -0.06
N TRP A 146 -3.49 -10.96 -1.28
CA TRP A 146 -3.67 -10.14 -2.45
C TRP A 146 -5.00 -10.44 -3.15
N TRP A 147 -5.59 -9.39 -3.69
CA TRP A 147 -6.82 -9.48 -4.45
C TRP A 147 -6.55 -9.57 -5.96
N GLY A 148 -7.33 -10.36 -6.67
CA GLY A 148 -7.25 -10.46 -8.13
C GLY A 148 -7.72 -11.78 -8.68
N LYS A 149 -7.24 -12.11 -9.89
CA LYS A 149 -7.46 -13.39 -10.58
C LYS A 149 -6.13 -14.14 -10.75
N VAL A 150 -6.14 -15.44 -10.55
CA VAL A 150 -5.00 -16.31 -10.89
C VAL A 150 -4.88 -16.52 -12.42
N PRO A 151 -3.72 -16.84 -12.97
CA PRO A 151 -2.46 -17.17 -12.28
C PRO A 151 -1.53 -15.96 -12.08
N TRP A 152 -0.62 -16.07 -11.06
CA TRP A 152 0.50 -15.14 -10.90
C TRP A 152 1.81 -15.89 -11.16
N PRO A 153 2.52 -15.62 -12.28
CA PRO A 153 3.78 -16.28 -12.63
C PRO A 153 4.83 -16.13 -11.51
N GLY A 154 5.48 -17.23 -11.14
CA GLY A 154 6.53 -17.24 -10.12
C GLY A 154 6.03 -17.43 -8.68
N PHE A 155 4.72 -17.39 -8.44
CA PHE A 155 4.13 -17.51 -7.11
C PHE A 155 3.25 -18.76 -6.99
N GLN A 156 3.13 -19.26 -5.77
CA GLN A 156 2.02 -20.11 -5.35
C GLN A 156 0.92 -19.19 -4.84
N ALA A 157 -0.33 -19.60 -5.05
CA ALA A 157 -1.49 -18.85 -4.59
C ALA A 157 -2.55 -19.85 -4.10
N ARG A 158 -3.08 -19.59 -2.90
CA ARG A 158 -4.22 -20.32 -2.33
C ARG A 158 -5.39 -19.36 -2.21
N LEU A 159 -6.54 -19.73 -2.75
CA LEU A 159 -7.78 -18.95 -2.58
C LEU A 159 -8.19 -18.95 -1.11
N LEU A 160 -8.42 -17.77 -0.57
CA LEU A 160 -8.96 -17.54 0.78
C LEU A 160 -10.45 -17.22 0.71
N LEU A 161 -10.80 -16.21 -0.09
CA LEU A 161 -12.16 -15.72 -0.23
C LEU A 161 -12.47 -15.51 -1.71
N GLN A 162 -13.52 -16.14 -2.20
CA GLN A 162 -14.04 -15.81 -3.53
C GLN A 162 -14.96 -14.59 -3.39
N MET A 163 -14.64 -13.52 -4.09
CA MET A 163 -15.28 -12.21 -3.92
C MET A 163 -15.69 -11.64 -5.28
N PRO A 164 -16.92 -11.89 -5.75
CA PRO A 164 -17.43 -11.23 -6.94
C PRO A 164 -17.53 -9.71 -6.70
N MET A 165 -17.34 -8.93 -7.77
CA MET A 165 -17.40 -7.47 -7.71
C MET A 165 -18.71 -6.98 -8.29
N ILE A 166 -19.46 -6.22 -7.50
CA ILE A 166 -20.76 -5.64 -7.89
C ILE A 166 -20.74 -4.12 -7.75
N PRO A 167 -21.50 -3.39 -8.57
CA PRO A 167 -21.74 -1.97 -8.33
C PRO A 167 -22.52 -1.77 -7.03
N VAL A 168 -22.07 -0.85 -6.18
CA VAL A 168 -22.81 -0.40 -5.00
C VAL A 168 -22.77 1.11 -4.90
N CYS A 169 -23.81 1.69 -4.30
CA CYS A 169 -23.90 3.13 -4.10
C CYS A 169 -24.78 3.46 -2.88
N SER A 170 -24.80 4.73 -2.49
CA SER A 170 -25.78 5.22 -1.50
C SER A 170 -27.20 5.07 -2.04
N PRO A 171 -28.20 4.67 -1.22
CA PRO A 171 -29.61 4.66 -1.59
C PRO A 171 -30.11 5.98 -2.19
N LYS A 172 -29.51 7.10 -1.79
CA LYS A 172 -29.83 8.44 -2.33
C LYS A 172 -29.74 8.54 -3.86
N LEU A 173 -28.87 7.72 -4.48
CA LEU A 173 -28.72 7.71 -5.94
C LEU A 173 -29.81 6.91 -6.66
N LEU A 174 -30.63 6.17 -5.94
CA LEU A 174 -31.81 5.47 -6.49
C LEU A 174 -33.08 6.33 -6.41
N GLU A 175 -33.09 7.35 -5.56
CA GLU A 175 -34.27 8.17 -5.26
C GLU A 175 -34.12 9.63 -5.70
N GLY A 176 -32.94 10.03 -6.22
CA GLY A 176 -32.59 11.41 -6.59
C GLY A 176 -33.28 11.90 -7.88
N ALA A 177 -32.81 13.04 -8.39
CA ALA A 177 -33.29 13.63 -9.64
C ALA A 177 -33.02 12.76 -10.89
N ASP A 178 -31.90 12.01 -10.83
CA ASP A 178 -31.45 11.07 -11.86
C ASP A 178 -31.32 9.66 -11.26
N PRO A 179 -32.40 8.93 -11.02
CA PRO A 179 -32.34 7.64 -10.33
C PRO A 179 -31.67 6.56 -11.19
N ILE A 180 -30.90 5.68 -10.53
CA ILE A 180 -30.24 4.54 -11.18
C ILE A 180 -31.21 3.35 -11.21
N HIS A 181 -31.72 2.99 -12.40
CA HIS A 181 -32.60 1.83 -12.60
C HIS A 181 -31.97 0.76 -13.51
N LYS A 182 -31.10 1.13 -14.42
CA LYS A 182 -30.45 0.26 -15.40
C LYS A 182 -28.99 0.67 -15.62
N PRO A 183 -28.13 -0.23 -16.11
CA PRO A 183 -26.69 0.06 -16.27
C PRO A 183 -26.36 1.31 -17.09
N SER A 184 -27.16 1.64 -18.12
CA SER A 184 -26.96 2.85 -18.94
C SER A 184 -27.16 4.16 -18.17
N ASP A 185 -27.86 4.14 -17.02
CA ASP A 185 -28.07 5.33 -16.20
C ASP A 185 -26.77 5.79 -15.51
N LEU A 186 -25.76 4.90 -15.42
CA LEU A 186 -24.43 5.22 -14.90
C LEU A 186 -23.75 6.36 -15.69
N SER A 187 -24.16 6.62 -16.93
CA SER A 187 -23.65 7.77 -17.72
C SER A 187 -23.91 9.14 -17.07
N ARG A 188 -24.83 9.21 -16.14
CA ARG A 188 -25.20 10.44 -15.42
C ARG A 188 -24.60 10.52 -14.01
N HIS A 189 -23.83 9.49 -13.62
CA HIS A 189 -23.27 9.39 -12.29
C HIS A 189 -21.73 9.31 -12.33
N VAL A 190 -21.12 9.71 -11.22
CA VAL A 190 -19.68 9.58 -11.05
C VAL A 190 -19.35 8.12 -10.77
N LEU A 191 -18.44 7.55 -11.57
CA LEU A 191 -17.85 6.25 -11.26
C LEU A 191 -16.61 6.46 -10.38
N LEU A 192 -16.61 5.84 -9.21
CA LEU A 192 -15.49 5.84 -8.29
C LEU A 192 -14.54 4.72 -8.71
N ARG A 193 -13.43 5.10 -9.35
CA ARG A 193 -12.48 4.20 -10.02
C ARG A 193 -11.26 3.92 -9.15
N ASP A 194 -10.61 2.80 -9.41
CA ASP A 194 -9.27 2.51 -8.93
C ASP A 194 -8.20 3.07 -9.89
N GLN A 195 -6.92 2.82 -9.59
CA GLN A 195 -5.83 3.12 -10.52
C GLN A 195 -6.03 2.35 -11.84
N LYS A 196 -5.61 2.94 -12.95
CA LYS A 196 -5.85 2.44 -14.32
C LYS A 196 -5.51 0.95 -14.53
N ASN A 197 -4.47 0.46 -13.88
CA ASN A 197 -3.98 -0.92 -14.02
C ASN A 197 -4.80 -1.97 -13.25
N VAL A 198 -5.70 -1.53 -12.36
CA VAL A 198 -6.54 -2.39 -11.52
C VAL A 198 -8.03 -1.98 -11.54
N ASP A 199 -8.37 -0.96 -12.33
CA ASP A 199 -9.76 -0.51 -12.48
C ASP A 199 -10.59 -1.53 -13.26
N LEU A 200 -11.68 -1.98 -12.66
CA LEU A 200 -12.57 -2.99 -13.22
C LEU A 200 -13.78 -2.42 -13.96
N TRP A 201 -13.99 -1.12 -13.93
CA TRP A 201 -15.12 -0.52 -14.63
C TRP A 201 -15.15 -0.83 -16.11
N PRO A 202 -14.04 -0.84 -16.87
CA PRO A 202 -14.06 -1.23 -18.28
C PRO A 202 -14.58 -2.65 -18.51
N GLU A 203 -14.19 -3.62 -17.64
CA GLU A 203 -14.64 -5.01 -17.73
C GLU A 203 -16.13 -5.13 -17.40
N TRP A 204 -16.60 -4.44 -16.36
CA TRP A 204 -18.00 -4.47 -15.95
C TRP A 204 -18.90 -3.80 -16.98
N LEU A 205 -18.56 -2.62 -17.47
CA LEU A 205 -19.32 -1.90 -18.50
C LEU A 205 -19.43 -2.73 -19.78
N LYS A 206 -18.34 -3.38 -20.20
CA LYS A 206 -18.37 -4.32 -21.33
C LYS A 206 -19.34 -5.48 -21.09
N LYS A 207 -19.38 -6.05 -19.87
CA LYS A 207 -20.28 -7.16 -19.52
C LYS A 207 -21.76 -6.76 -19.67
N VAL A 208 -22.11 -5.52 -19.36
CA VAL A 208 -23.48 -5.01 -19.44
C VAL A 208 -23.82 -4.30 -20.76
N GLY A 209 -22.86 -4.23 -21.69
CA GLY A 209 -23.08 -3.62 -23.01
C GLY A 209 -23.15 -2.09 -22.98
N VAL A 210 -22.59 -1.42 -21.97
CA VAL A 210 -22.50 0.04 -21.89
C VAL A 210 -21.14 0.48 -22.40
N PRO A 211 -21.04 1.31 -23.45
CA PRO A 211 -19.76 1.82 -23.94
C PRO A 211 -19.04 2.66 -22.89
N GLU A 212 -17.72 2.51 -22.79
CA GLU A 212 -16.93 3.23 -21.78
C GLU A 212 -16.93 4.75 -22.00
N ASP A 213 -17.03 5.19 -23.25
CA ASP A 213 -17.14 6.59 -23.63
C ASP A 213 -18.52 7.20 -23.33
N ALA A 214 -19.54 6.38 -23.08
CA ALA A 214 -20.85 6.84 -22.64
C ALA A 214 -20.87 7.23 -21.15
N VAL A 215 -19.86 6.84 -20.38
CA VAL A 215 -19.71 7.22 -18.97
C VAL A 215 -18.57 8.23 -18.84
N GLY A 216 -18.70 9.18 -17.92
CA GLY A 216 -17.64 10.16 -17.67
C GLY A 216 -16.34 9.51 -17.16
N PRO A 217 -15.24 10.27 -17.10
CA PRO A 217 -13.94 9.77 -16.66
C PRO A 217 -13.94 9.25 -15.20
N GLY A 218 -14.93 9.66 -14.41
CA GLY A 218 -15.05 9.29 -13.01
C GLY A 218 -14.02 9.98 -12.12
N GLN A 219 -13.92 9.49 -10.88
CA GLN A 219 -12.91 9.93 -9.90
C GLN A 219 -12.02 8.74 -9.54
N THR A 220 -10.71 8.92 -9.64
CA THR A 220 -9.73 7.89 -9.25
C THR A 220 -9.38 8.05 -7.78
N ILE A 221 -9.69 7.03 -6.99
CA ILE A 221 -9.40 6.94 -5.56
C ILE A 221 -8.74 5.58 -5.32
N SER A 222 -7.43 5.56 -5.07
CA SER A 222 -6.64 4.32 -4.94
C SER A 222 -6.92 3.54 -3.66
N ASP A 223 -7.26 4.23 -2.57
CA ASP A 223 -7.58 3.57 -1.29
C ASP A 223 -9.04 3.06 -1.32
N PRO A 224 -9.25 1.73 -1.20
CA PRO A 224 -10.60 1.15 -1.24
C PRO A 224 -11.47 1.60 -0.05
N ASN A 225 -10.91 1.87 1.13
CA ASN A 225 -11.70 2.36 2.27
C ASN A 225 -12.27 3.76 1.97
N VAL A 226 -11.45 4.65 1.40
CA VAL A 226 -11.87 5.99 1.00
C VAL A 226 -12.90 5.91 -0.13
N ARG A 227 -12.70 5.00 -1.09
CA ARG A 227 -13.62 4.78 -2.21
C ARG A 227 -15.00 4.31 -1.75
N ILE A 228 -15.05 3.36 -0.81
CA ILE A 228 -16.30 2.90 -0.19
C ILE A 228 -16.96 4.02 0.61
N GLN A 229 -16.21 4.78 1.38
CA GLN A 229 -16.78 5.90 2.14
C GLN A 229 -17.38 6.95 1.20
N ALA A 230 -16.70 7.29 0.10
CA ALA A 230 -17.24 8.20 -0.90
C ALA A 230 -18.58 7.71 -1.52
N ALA A 231 -18.72 6.40 -1.73
CA ALA A 231 -19.98 5.81 -2.18
C ALA A 231 -21.08 5.92 -1.12
N ILE A 232 -20.77 5.68 0.17
CA ILE A 232 -21.73 5.85 1.29
C ILE A 232 -22.21 7.30 1.37
N ASP A 233 -21.30 8.27 1.16
CA ASP A 233 -21.60 9.70 1.19
C ASP A 233 -22.42 10.16 -0.04
N GLY A 234 -22.66 9.26 -1.01
CA GLY A 234 -23.44 9.55 -2.22
C GLY A 234 -22.65 10.27 -3.32
N GLN A 235 -21.31 10.22 -3.27
CA GLN A 235 -20.46 10.90 -4.26
C GLN A 235 -20.37 10.14 -5.59
N GLY A 236 -20.83 8.88 -5.65
CA GLY A 236 -20.83 8.09 -6.88
C GLY A 236 -21.10 6.60 -6.64
N VAL A 237 -20.86 5.83 -7.69
CA VAL A 237 -21.01 4.36 -7.70
C VAL A 237 -19.64 3.71 -7.71
N VAL A 238 -19.44 2.68 -6.90
CA VAL A 238 -18.18 1.93 -6.79
C VAL A 238 -18.42 0.46 -7.10
N LEU A 239 -17.43 -0.20 -7.71
CA LEU A 239 -17.38 -1.67 -7.72
C LEU A 239 -16.78 -2.16 -6.41
N ALA A 240 -17.54 -2.95 -5.66
CA ALA A 240 -17.15 -3.49 -4.37
C ALA A 240 -17.39 -5.01 -4.31
N ASP A 241 -16.62 -5.66 -3.46
CA ASP A 241 -16.78 -7.05 -3.08
C ASP A 241 -17.69 -7.20 -1.85
N ASP A 242 -17.91 -8.42 -1.39
CA ASP A 242 -18.82 -8.73 -0.28
C ASP A 242 -18.26 -8.33 1.12
N LEU A 243 -17.03 -7.81 1.19
CA LEU A 243 -16.51 -7.21 2.42
C LEU A 243 -17.25 -5.92 2.84
N VAL A 244 -18.15 -5.41 2.02
CA VAL A 244 -19.10 -4.34 2.35
C VAL A 244 -20.48 -4.86 2.79
N SER A 245 -20.59 -6.13 3.17
CA SER A 245 -21.86 -6.75 3.61
C SER A 245 -22.49 -6.02 4.80
N ASP A 246 -21.69 -5.53 5.75
CA ASP A 246 -22.18 -4.78 6.92
C ASP A 246 -22.81 -3.43 6.50
N GLU A 247 -22.22 -2.72 5.54
CA GLU A 247 -22.75 -1.47 4.98
C GLU A 247 -24.02 -1.73 4.15
N ARG A 248 -24.10 -2.86 3.45
CA ARG A 248 -25.30 -3.26 2.72
C ARG A 248 -26.41 -3.68 3.69
N ALA A 249 -26.11 -4.49 4.69
CA ALA A 249 -27.08 -4.92 5.71
C ALA A 249 -27.66 -3.74 6.52
N SER A 250 -26.82 -2.72 6.79
CA SER A 250 -27.25 -1.50 7.48
C SER A 250 -27.95 -0.48 6.57
N GLY A 251 -28.09 -0.75 5.27
CA GLY A 251 -28.70 0.16 4.30
C GLY A 251 -27.87 1.40 3.93
N LYS A 252 -26.61 1.45 4.33
CA LYS A 252 -25.69 2.54 3.91
C LYS A 252 -25.31 2.43 2.43
N LEU A 253 -25.22 1.20 1.94
CA LEU A 253 -24.97 0.88 0.54
C LEU A 253 -26.07 -0.04 0.02
N VAL A 254 -26.38 0.12 -1.25
CA VAL A 254 -27.27 -0.75 -2.01
C VAL A 254 -26.62 -1.16 -3.32
N ALA A 255 -26.94 -2.36 -3.80
CA ALA A 255 -26.55 -2.80 -5.13
C ALA A 255 -27.70 -2.45 -6.11
N PRO A 256 -27.50 -1.50 -7.03
CA PRO A 256 -28.56 -1.15 -8.00
C PRO A 256 -28.80 -2.24 -9.04
N PHE A 257 -27.84 -3.18 -9.20
CA PHE A 257 -27.90 -4.26 -10.18
C PHE A 257 -27.41 -5.56 -9.56
N ASP A 258 -28.03 -6.68 -9.91
CA ASP A 258 -27.56 -8.03 -9.58
C ASP A 258 -26.68 -8.57 -10.72
N ILE A 259 -25.62 -7.84 -11.06
CA ILE A 259 -24.67 -8.18 -12.12
C ILE A 259 -23.26 -8.07 -11.56
N ALA A 260 -22.61 -9.21 -11.35
CA ALA A 260 -21.30 -9.29 -10.76
C ALA A 260 -20.20 -9.58 -11.79
N LEU A 261 -18.98 -9.17 -11.53
CA LEU A 261 -17.76 -9.70 -12.16
C LEU A 261 -17.26 -10.87 -11.32
N ASP A 262 -17.21 -12.05 -11.94
CA ASP A 262 -16.80 -13.29 -11.28
C ASP A 262 -15.31 -13.58 -11.48
N GLY A 263 -14.80 -14.58 -10.71
CA GLY A 263 -13.44 -15.07 -10.81
C GLY A 263 -12.41 -14.24 -10.04
N TYR A 264 -12.85 -13.22 -9.30
CA TYR A 264 -12.02 -12.44 -8.40
C TYR A 264 -12.08 -13.01 -6.99
N GLY A 265 -11.01 -12.77 -6.23
CA GLY A 265 -10.92 -13.19 -4.83
C GLY A 265 -9.66 -12.72 -4.14
N TYR A 266 -9.59 -13.01 -2.85
CA TYR A 266 -8.38 -12.82 -2.05
C TYR A 266 -7.62 -14.13 -1.98
N TYR A 267 -6.33 -14.03 -2.20
CA TYR A 267 -5.43 -15.18 -2.23
C TYR A 267 -4.29 -14.96 -1.26
N LEU A 268 -3.92 -16.02 -0.54
CA LEU A 268 -2.63 -16.10 0.14
C LEU A 268 -1.58 -16.46 -0.91
N MET A 269 -0.55 -15.64 -1.03
CA MET A 269 0.50 -15.80 -2.04
C MET A 269 1.88 -15.88 -1.38
N TRP A 270 2.77 -16.69 -1.98
CA TRP A 270 4.18 -16.79 -1.59
C TRP A 270 5.04 -17.27 -2.77
N PRO A 271 6.38 -16.99 -2.79
CA PRO A 271 7.28 -17.47 -3.82
C PRO A 271 7.35 -18.99 -3.84
N ARG A 272 7.45 -19.59 -5.02
CA ARG A 272 7.53 -21.06 -5.17
C ARG A 272 8.77 -21.71 -4.58
N ASP A 273 9.86 -20.97 -4.54
CA ASP A 273 11.17 -21.35 -4.03
C ASP A 273 11.40 -21.03 -2.56
N LYS A 274 10.38 -20.52 -1.87
CA LYS A 274 10.49 -20.17 -0.46
C LYS A 274 10.51 -21.44 0.40
N PRO A 275 11.51 -21.61 1.31
CA PRO A 275 11.54 -22.74 2.23
C PRO A 275 10.33 -22.70 3.16
N GLU A 276 9.73 -23.87 3.37
CA GLU A 276 8.63 -24.03 4.31
C GLU A 276 9.15 -23.90 5.75
N ARG A 277 8.48 -23.05 6.53
CA ARG A 277 8.72 -22.86 7.96
C ARG A 277 7.49 -23.31 8.72
N SER A 278 7.67 -23.90 9.92
CA SER A 278 6.55 -24.38 10.73
C SER A 278 5.51 -23.27 11.02
N VAL A 279 5.97 -22.06 11.33
CA VAL A 279 5.12 -20.89 11.56
C VAL A 279 4.33 -20.50 10.29
N SER A 280 4.95 -20.63 9.12
CA SER A 280 4.30 -20.33 7.83
C SER A 280 3.21 -21.34 7.49
N LEU A 281 3.48 -22.62 7.72
CA LEU A 281 2.49 -23.69 7.52
C LEU A 281 1.30 -23.53 8.47
N ALA A 282 1.56 -23.33 9.77
CA ALA A 282 0.50 -23.12 10.77
C ALA A 282 -0.41 -21.93 10.43
N PHE A 283 0.16 -20.82 9.96
CA PHE A 283 -0.61 -19.66 9.52
C PHE A 283 -1.45 -19.96 8.28
N ALA A 284 -0.86 -20.60 7.27
CA ALA A 284 -1.56 -20.93 6.02
C ALA A 284 -2.70 -21.95 6.23
N GLU A 285 -2.53 -22.91 7.14
CA GLU A 285 -3.55 -23.86 7.54
C GLU A 285 -4.70 -23.18 8.30
N TRP A 286 -4.35 -22.32 9.26
CA TRP A 286 -5.34 -21.55 10.00
C TRP A 286 -6.18 -20.68 9.06
N LEU A 287 -5.55 -19.91 8.16
CA LEU A 287 -6.27 -19.09 7.18
C LEU A 287 -7.21 -19.91 6.28
N ALA A 288 -6.79 -21.12 5.90
CA ALA A 288 -7.62 -22.01 5.07
C ALA A 288 -8.87 -22.53 5.80
N GLY A 289 -8.87 -22.52 7.11
CA GLY A 289 -10.00 -22.90 7.97
C GLY A 289 -11.02 -21.77 8.19
N LEU A 290 -10.64 -20.53 7.92
CA LEU A 290 -11.52 -19.37 8.09
C LEU A 290 -12.63 -19.36 7.05
N ARG A 291 -13.83 -19.00 7.50
CA ARG A 291 -14.98 -18.74 6.61
C ARG A 291 -15.15 -17.23 6.38
N PRO A 292 -15.77 -16.82 5.28
CA PRO A 292 -16.06 -15.41 5.00
C PRO A 292 -16.89 -14.76 6.09
#